data_573cafbc44e98c58029bc0c65284e638
#
_entry.id   573cafbc44e98c58029bc0c65284e638
#
_cell.length_a   1.000
_cell.length_b   1.000
_cell.length_c   1.000
_cell.angle_alpha   90.00
_cell.angle_beta   90.00
_cell.angle_gamma   90.00
#
_symmetry.space_group_name_H-M   'P 1'
#
loop_
_entity.id
_entity.type
_entity.pdbx_description
1 polymer ?
#
loop_
_entity_poly.entity_id
_entity_poly.type
_entity_poly.pdbx_seq_one_letter_code
_entity_poly.pdbx_strand_id
1 'polypeptide(L)'
;VGDLPSDLFSVVGFTLTERLSELFHGCLELASTNPDVGAGEVLEQQVDLVVWQDGVPLRRFTGVVNEFARGDSGHRRTRYELIIQPPLWRLGLMHNSRIFQTQTTDTLVRTLLEERGIANSVFDLKRNPQEREYCVQHRESDLAFIERMAAEEGWHYRYQHGSVDGDEQPGLVLADHHGDAPRLEPAEYNGKAGGSTQQPAVFRFRYEERVRAASVAMKDYTFKNPAYALMHEQSAASANQRQDYQHFDYPGRFKADASGQPFTDAKLDALRNDASTAHGESNRADFTCGAKAVLTEHDNPTLNRDWLLTAVIHTGKQPQAMEEEGGSEPTTYHNTFSAVPADKTWRPKRTHRPLMDGPQIA
;
A
#
# COMPACT_ATOMS: atom_id res chain seq x y z
N VAL A 1 -8.04 16.19 -14.96
CA VAL A 1 -8.89 16.14 -13.77
C VAL A 1 -10.34 16.08 -14.23
N GLY A 2 -11.01 14.93 -14.07
CA GLY A 2 -12.38 14.78 -14.55
C GLY A 2 -12.57 15.22 -16.00
N ASP A 3 -13.63 15.95 -16.29
CA ASP A 3 -13.94 16.51 -17.60
C ASP A 3 -13.33 17.90 -17.84
N LEU A 4 -12.46 18.39 -16.94
CA LEU A 4 -11.79 19.67 -17.09
C LEU A 4 -10.78 19.65 -18.25
N PRO A 5 -10.52 20.79 -18.92
CA PRO A 5 -9.53 20.87 -19.99
C PRO A 5 -8.16 20.33 -19.53
N SER A 6 -7.52 19.56 -20.39
CA SER A 6 -6.22 18.91 -20.08
C SER A 6 -5.08 19.92 -19.86
N ASP A 7 -5.23 21.14 -20.34
CA ASP A 7 -4.29 22.25 -20.21
C ASP A 7 -4.63 23.23 -19.08
N LEU A 8 -5.71 22.97 -18.31
CA LEU A 8 -6.13 23.80 -17.20
C LEU A 8 -5.03 23.94 -16.13
N PHE A 9 -4.34 22.84 -15.84
CA PHE A 9 -3.29 22.78 -14.83
C PHE A 9 -1.94 22.39 -15.43
N SER A 10 -0.91 23.12 -15.06
CA SER A 10 0.49 22.71 -15.24
C SER A 10 1.02 22.14 -13.92
N VAL A 11 1.63 20.97 -13.96
CA VAL A 11 2.24 20.35 -12.76
C VAL A 11 3.54 21.09 -12.43
N VAL A 12 3.65 21.64 -11.23
CA VAL A 12 4.85 22.27 -10.68
C VAL A 12 5.71 21.26 -9.95
N GLY A 13 5.05 20.41 -9.18
CA GLY A 13 5.68 19.34 -8.44
C GLY A 13 4.66 18.31 -7.95
N PHE A 14 5.16 17.16 -7.53
CA PHE A 14 4.34 16.18 -6.87
C PHE A 14 5.15 15.31 -5.91
N THR A 15 4.48 14.80 -4.90
CA THR A 15 4.97 13.70 -4.05
C THR A 15 3.86 12.67 -3.94
N LEU A 16 4.16 11.41 -4.27
CA LEU A 16 3.19 10.32 -4.18
C LEU A 16 3.80 9.15 -3.40
N THR A 17 3.12 8.75 -2.35
CA THR A 17 3.53 7.66 -1.45
C THR A 17 2.63 6.46 -1.65
N GLU A 18 3.21 5.33 -2.01
CA GLU A 18 2.57 4.01 -2.08
C GLU A 18 3.15 3.11 -0.99
N ARG A 19 2.29 2.35 -0.28
CA ARG A 19 2.70 1.34 0.71
C ARG A 19 1.76 0.14 0.67
N LEU A 20 2.30 -1.05 0.93
CA LEU A 20 1.47 -2.25 1.11
C LEU A 20 0.53 -2.06 2.29
N SER A 21 -0.75 -2.35 2.09
CA SER A 21 -1.82 -2.27 3.08
C SER A 21 -2.02 -0.88 3.68
N GLU A 22 -1.74 0.16 2.88
CA GLU A 22 -2.08 1.55 3.17
C GLU A 22 -2.66 2.19 1.90
N LEU A 23 -3.51 3.20 2.08
CA LEU A 23 -3.98 4.01 0.96
C LEU A 23 -2.80 4.80 0.40
N PHE A 24 -2.63 4.83 -0.92
CA PHE A 24 -1.66 5.75 -1.48
C PHE A 24 -2.11 7.19 -1.26
N HIS A 25 -1.15 8.08 -1.15
CA HIS A 25 -1.35 9.51 -0.94
C HIS A 25 -0.49 10.31 -1.90
N GLY A 26 -1.12 11.11 -2.74
CA GLY A 26 -0.43 11.97 -3.69
C GLY A 26 -0.76 13.44 -3.45
N CYS A 27 0.27 14.27 -3.22
CA CYS A 27 0.18 15.72 -3.18
C CYS A 27 0.67 16.27 -4.52
N LEU A 28 -0.18 17.01 -5.22
CA LEU A 28 0.11 17.62 -6.52
C LEU A 28 0.13 19.14 -6.38
N GLU A 29 1.29 19.73 -6.62
CA GLU A 29 1.45 21.19 -6.72
C GLU A 29 1.23 21.62 -8.17
N LEU A 30 0.25 22.48 -8.40
CA LEU A 30 -0.24 22.85 -9.72
C LEU A 30 -0.22 24.37 -9.90
N ALA A 31 -0.12 24.79 -11.16
CA ALA A 31 -0.29 26.17 -11.56
C ALA A 31 -1.33 26.26 -12.69
N SER A 32 -2.18 27.30 -12.65
CA SER A 32 -3.16 27.58 -13.69
C SER A 32 -3.19 29.07 -14.04
N THR A 33 -3.47 29.39 -15.29
CA THR A 33 -3.80 30.74 -15.72
C THR A 33 -5.22 31.16 -15.34
N ASN A 34 -6.08 30.21 -15.00
CA ASN A 34 -7.41 30.44 -14.47
C ASN A 34 -7.35 30.64 -12.94
N PRO A 35 -7.65 31.87 -12.43
CA PRO A 35 -7.61 32.11 -10.99
C PRO A 35 -8.85 31.61 -10.25
N ASP A 36 -9.91 31.21 -10.96
CA ASP A 36 -11.23 30.96 -10.39
C ASP A 36 -11.68 29.49 -10.53
N VAL A 37 -10.74 28.55 -10.50
CA VAL A 37 -11.09 27.11 -10.46
C VAL A 37 -11.79 26.81 -9.15
N GLY A 38 -13.02 26.31 -9.24
CA GLY A 38 -13.88 26.02 -8.10
C GLY A 38 -13.64 24.63 -7.51
N ALA A 39 -13.73 24.50 -6.19
CA ALA A 39 -13.61 23.20 -5.52
C ALA A 39 -14.67 22.18 -6.01
N GLY A 40 -15.87 22.63 -6.36
CA GLY A 40 -16.95 21.76 -6.88
C GLY A 40 -16.67 21.16 -8.26
N GLU A 41 -15.70 21.71 -9.00
CA GLU A 41 -15.27 21.19 -10.30
C GLU A 41 -14.18 20.13 -10.18
N VAL A 42 -13.49 20.07 -9.02
CA VAL A 42 -12.27 19.30 -8.82
C VAL A 42 -12.46 18.18 -7.79
N LEU A 43 -13.14 18.46 -6.68
CA LEU A 43 -13.34 17.45 -5.62
C LEU A 43 -14.14 16.25 -6.14
N GLU A 44 -13.77 15.06 -5.69
CA GLU A 44 -14.35 13.77 -6.10
C GLU A 44 -14.09 13.39 -7.57
N GLN A 45 -13.36 14.22 -8.33
CA GLN A 45 -13.00 13.90 -9.72
C GLN A 45 -11.81 12.95 -9.79
N GLN A 46 -11.82 12.09 -10.81
CA GLN A 46 -10.68 11.25 -11.13
C GLN A 46 -9.55 12.11 -11.70
N VAL A 47 -8.32 11.79 -11.29
CA VAL A 47 -7.09 12.42 -11.75
C VAL A 47 -6.13 11.38 -12.26
N ASP A 48 -5.53 11.67 -13.41
CA ASP A 48 -4.39 10.95 -13.94
C ASP A 48 -3.16 11.87 -13.96
N LEU A 49 -2.14 11.49 -13.20
CA LEU A 49 -0.81 12.08 -13.24
C LEU A 49 0.10 11.18 -14.06
N VAL A 50 0.67 11.70 -15.14
CA VAL A 50 1.58 10.95 -16.02
C VAL A 50 2.99 11.52 -15.94
N VAL A 51 3.96 10.67 -15.63
CA VAL A 51 5.39 10.97 -15.66
C VAL A 51 5.92 10.70 -17.05
N TRP A 52 6.55 11.69 -17.66
CA TRP A 52 7.12 11.63 -19.01
C TRP A 52 8.64 11.79 -18.96
N GLN A 53 9.35 11.09 -19.84
CA GLN A 53 10.76 11.31 -20.11
C GLN A 53 10.99 11.32 -21.62
N ASP A 54 11.61 12.38 -22.11
CA ASP A 54 11.93 12.56 -23.55
C ASP A 54 10.74 12.33 -24.49
N GLY A 55 9.55 12.75 -24.07
CA GLY A 55 8.31 12.59 -24.83
C GLY A 55 7.66 11.20 -24.74
N VAL A 56 8.22 10.29 -23.96
CA VAL A 56 7.67 8.95 -23.73
C VAL A 56 7.00 8.90 -22.35
N PRO A 57 5.73 8.44 -22.24
CA PRO A 57 5.07 8.26 -20.95
C PRO A 57 5.65 7.02 -20.26
N LEU A 58 6.15 7.19 -19.04
CA LEU A 58 6.79 6.13 -18.28
C LEU A 58 5.88 5.55 -17.21
N ARG A 59 5.10 6.39 -16.55
CA ARG A 59 4.28 6.00 -15.42
C ARG A 59 3.01 6.82 -15.37
N ARG A 60 1.89 6.16 -15.06
CA ARG A 60 0.60 6.78 -14.78
C ARG A 60 0.20 6.50 -13.33
N PHE A 61 -0.26 7.53 -12.63
CA PHE A 61 -0.87 7.43 -11.32
C PHE A 61 -2.32 7.90 -11.42
N THR A 62 -3.25 7.03 -11.06
CA THR A 62 -4.69 7.33 -11.11
C THR A 62 -5.23 7.39 -9.69
N GLY A 63 -5.97 8.44 -9.39
CA GLY A 63 -6.60 8.63 -8.08
C GLY A 63 -7.85 9.47 -8.17
N VAL A 64 -8.42 9.80 -7.02
CA VAL A 64 -9.56 10.71 -6.86
C VAL A 64 -9.14 11.85 -5.97
N VAL A 65 -9.52 13.07 -6.32
CA VAL A 65 -9.23 14.27 -5.52
C VAL A 65 -10.07 14.25 -4.25
N ASN A 66 -9.41 14.22 -3.10
CA ASN A 66 -10.09 14.31 -1.80
C ASN A 66 -9.87 15.65 -1.08
N GLU A 67 -8.84 16.40 -1.45
CA GLU A 67 -8.60 17.74 -0.94
C GLU A 67 -8.19 18.68 -2.09
N PHE A 68 -8.65 19.92 -2.02
CA PHE A 68 -8.36 20.98 -2.96
C PHE A 68 -8.01 22.24 -2.21
N ALA A 69 -6.87 22.83 -2.52
CA ALA A 69 -6.48 24.12 -2.01
C ALA A 69 -6.13 25.08 -3.15
N ARG A 70 -6.58 26.33 -3.01
CA ARG A 70 -6.16 27.46 -3.84
C ARG A 70 -5.15 28.28 -3.03
N GLY A 71 -3.96 28.41 -3.56
CA GLY A 71 -2.88 29.24 -3.01
C GLY A 71 -2.87 30.66 -3.57
N ASP A 72 -1.71 31.28 -3.49
CA ASP A 72 -1.51 32.66 -3.94
C ASP A 72 -1.54 32.76 -5.49
N SER A 73 -1.98 33.93 -5.97
CA SER A 73 -1.88 34.30 -7.37
C SER A 73 -0.61 35.11 -7.59
N GLY A 74 0.26 34.63 -8.45
CA GLY A 74 1.41 35.35 -8.96
C GLY A 74 1.02 36.33 -10.10
N HIS A 75 1.98 36.69 -10.94
CA HIS A 75 1.76 37.69 -12.00
C HIS A 75 0.79 37.21 -13.10
N ARG A 76 0.83 35.91 -13.44
CA ARG A 76 -0.01 35.31 -14.49
C ARG A 76 -0.62 33.96 -14.08
N ARG A 77 -0.17 33.35 -12.99
CA ARG A 77 -0.61 32.02 -12.56
C ARG A 77 -1.05 32.02 -11.10
N THR A 78 -2.06 31.24 -10.83
CA THR A 78 -2.54 30.93 -9.49
C THR A 78 -2.07 29.53 -9.14
N ARG A 79 -1.58 29.36 -7.91
CA ARG A 79 -1.15 28.07 -7.35
C ARG A 79 -2.35 27.30 -6.84
N TYR A 80 -2.34 26.00 -7.06
CA TYR A 80 -3.33 25.07 -6.55
C TYR A 80 -2.62 23.85 -5.97
N GLU A 81 -3.25 23.23 -5.03
CA GLU A 81 -2.79 21.94 -4.47
C GLU A 81 -3.94 20.95 -4.49
N LEU A 82 -3.68 19.75 -4.97
CA LEU A 82 -4.61 18.63 -4.93
C LEU A 82 -4.02 17.50 -4.13
N ILE A 83 -4.80 16.94 -3.22
CA ILE A 83 -4.50 15.64 -2.63
C ILE A 83 -5.32 14.59 -3.35
N ILE A 84 -4.65 13.51 -3.79
CA ILE A 84 -5.28 12.39 -4.47
C ILE A 84 -5.08 11.10 -3.69
N GLN A 85 -6.12 10.29 -3.65
CA GLN A 85 -6.13 8.98 -2.99
C GLN A 85 -6.88 7.94 -3.83
N PRO A 86 -6.73 6.62 -3.56
CA PRO A 86 -7.56 5.61 -4.23
C PRO A 86 -9.02 5.75 -3.79
N PRO A 87 -10.02 5.38 -4.63
CA PRO A 87 -11.44 5.46 -4.25
C PRO A 87 -11.79 4.79 -2.93
N LEU A 88 -10.97 3.85 -2.48
CA LEU A 88 -11.08 3.13 -1.21
C LEU A 88 -11.08 4.08 0.02
N TRP A 89 -10.50 5.28 -0.08
CA TRP A 89 -10.47 6.25 1.03
C TRP A 89 -11.86 6.64 1.53
N ARG A 90 -12.87 6.62 0.64
CA ARG A 90 -14.27 6.95 0.97
C ARG A 90 -14.84 6.06 2.06
N LEU A 91 -14.36 4.82 2.13
CA LEU A 91 -14.77 3.85 3.17
C LEU A 91 -14.30 4.29 4.57
N GLY A 92 -13.28 5.12 4.64
CA GLY A 92 -12.82 5.75 5.89
C GLY A 92 -13.80 6.76 6.48
N LEU A 93 -14.65 7.36 5.65
CA LEU A 93 -15.68 8.35 6.06
C LEU A 93 -16.98 7.69 6.56
N MET A 94 -17.14 6.39 6.35
CA MET A 94 -18.38 5.66 6.65
C MET A 94 -18.17 4.78 7.88
N HIS A 95 -18.78 5.18 8.99
CA HIS A 95 -18.76 4.41 10.25
C HIS A 95 -20.06 3.61 10.41
N ASN A 96 -19.93 2.37 10.88
CA ASN A 96 -21.06 1.49 11.01
C ASN A 96 -20.95 0.55 12.23
N SER A 97 -22.09 -0.08 12.57
CA SER A 97 -22.17 -1.21 13.50
C SER A 97 -23.04 -2.27 12.86
N ARG A 98 -22.42 -3.33 12.34
CA ARG A 98 -23.08 -4.40 11.62
C ARG A 98 -22.67 -5.76 12.15
N ILE A 99 -23.56 -6.72 11.97
CA ILE A 99 -23.30 -8.13 12.28
C ILE A 99 -23.36 -8.90 10.97
N PHE A 100 -22.34 -9.71 10.74
CA PHE A 100 -22.25 -10.65 9.62
C PHE A 100 -22.23 -12.06 10.19
N GLN A 101 -23.06 -12.94 9.67
CA GLN A 101 -23.19 -14.32 10.13
C GLN A 101 -22.98 -15.27 8.97
N THR A 102 -22.29 -16.38 9.23
CA THR A 102 -22.12 -17.48 8.28
C THR A 102 -21.54 -17.01 6.94
N GLN A 103 -20.45 -16.21 7.01
CA GLN A 103 -19.80 -15.66 5.84
C GLN A 103 -18.29 -15.85 5.92
N THR A 104 -17.66 -16.00 4.76
CA THR A 104 -16.20 -15.97 4.62
C THR A 104 -15.70 -14.53 4.54
N THR A 105 -14.44 -14.30 4.87
CA THR A 105 -13.87 -12.95 4.87
C THR A 105 -13.88 -12.33 3.46
N ASP A 106 -13.62 -13.10 2.41
CA ASP A 106 -13.64 -12.61 1.03
C ASP A 106 -15.05 -12.18 0.60
N THR A 107 -16.08 -12.98 0.90
CA THR A 107 -17.48 -12.63 0.63
C THR A 107 -17.87 -11.32 1.34
N LEU A 108 -17.48 -11.19 2.60
CA LEU A 108 -17.76 -10.00 3.40
C LEU A 108 -17.07 -8.75 2.81
N VAL A 109 -15.79 -8.86 2.48
CA VAL A 109 -15.03 -7.74 1.91
C VAL A 109 -15.58 -7.35 0.54
N ARG A 110 -15.89 -8.33 -0.34
CA ARG A 110 -16.52 -8.05 -1.65
C ARG A 110 -17.85 -7.31 -1.49
N THR A 111 -18.72 -7.78 -0.60
CA THR A 111 -20.00 -7.12 -0.34
C THR A 111 -19.82 -5.65 0.06
N LEU A 112 -18.88 -5.36 0.95
CA LEU A 112 -18.59 -3.98 1.37
C LEU A 112 -18.04 -3.12 0.24
N LEU A 113 -17.15 -3.66 -0.58
CA LEU A 113 -16.58 -2.94 -1.74
C LEU A 113 -17.67 -2.65 -2.78
N GLU A 114 -18.52 -3.63 -3.09
CA GLU A 114 -19.65 -3.50 -4.04
C GLU A 114 -20.67 -2.47 -3.56
N GLU A 115 -21.09 -2.51 -2.29
CA GLU A 115 -22.01 -1.53 -1.69
C GLU A 115 -21.49 -0.09 -1.81
N ARG A 116 -20.18 0.08 -1.91
CA ARG A 116 -19.52 1.39 -2.00
C ARG A 116 -19.04 1.76 -3.40
N GLY A 117 -19.41 0.96 -4.41
CA GLY A 117 -19.09 1.24 -5.80
C GLY A 117 -17.60 1.05 -6.14
N ILE A 118 -16.83 0.29 -5.33
CA ILE A 118 -15.45 -0.10 -5.63
C ILE A 118 -15.49 -1.33 -6.53
N ALA A 119 -15.77 -1.14 -7.79
CA ALA A 119 -16.05 -2.23 -8.72
C ALA A 119 -14.80 -2.99 -9.17
N ASN A 120 -13.64 -2.31 -9.28
CA ASN A 120 -12.41 -2.92 -9.81
C ASN A 120 -11.53 -3.44 -8.66
N SER A 121 -11.84 -4.64 -8.19
CA SER A 121 -11.08 -5.32 -7.14
C SER A 121 -10.74 -6.76 -7.54
N VAL A 122 -9.47 -7.13 -7.37
CA VAL A 122 -8.94 -8.47 -7.63
C VAL A 122 -8.57 -9.12 -6.30
N PHE A 123 -9.01 -10.36 -6.11
CA PHE A 123 -8.66 -11.19 -4.96
C PHE A 123 -7.76 -12.33 -5.43
N ASP A 124 -6.46 -12.13 -5.29
CA ASP A 124 -5.41 -13.09 -5.61
C ASP A 124 -5.08 -13.93 -4.36
N LEU A 125 -5.96 -14.86 -4.05
CA LEU A 125 -5.91 -15.67 -2.82
C LEU A 125 -5.62 -17.13 -3.14
N LYS A 126 -4.56 -17.67 -2.57
CA LYS A 126 -4.23 -19.11 -2.64
C LYS A 126 -4.99 -19.94 -1.63
N ARG A 127 -5.30 -19.33 -0.47
CA ARG A 127 -6.06 -19.98 0.57
C ARG A 127 -7.51 -19.50 0.58
N ASN A 128 -8.46 -20.42 0.56
CA ASN A 128 -9.86 -20.10 0.79
C ASN A 128 -10.09 -19.82 2.28
N PRO A 129 -10.57 -18.63 2.66
CA PRO A 129 -10.89 -18.33 4.06
C PRO A 129 -12.02 -19.21 4.57
N GLN A 130 -11.98 -19.56 5.83
CA GLN A 130 -13.02 -20.34 6.47
C GLN A 130 -14.23 -19.48 6.80
N GLU A 131 -15.41 -20.07 6.74
CA GLU A 131 -16.66 -19.44 7.16
C GLU A 131 -16.57 -19.03 8.63
N ARG A 132 -16.99 -17.80 8.93
CA ARG A 132 -17.09 -17.24 10.28
C ARG A 132 -18.55 -17.30 10.73
N GLU A 133 -18.80 -17.99 11.85
CA GLU A 133 -20.14 -18.06 12.43
C GLU A 133 -20.68 -16.66 12.75
N TYR A 134 -19.77 -15.77 13.19
CA TYR A 134 -20.13 -14.44 13.65
C TYR A 134 -18.97 -13.46 13.46
N CYS A 135 -19.22 -12.35 12.79
CA CYS A 135 -18.28 -11.28 12.62
C CYS A 135 -18.97 -9.94 12.86
N VAL A 136 -18.34 -9.05 13.62
CA VAL A 136 -18.94 -7.77 14.02
C VAL A 136 -18.02 -6.64 13.60
N GLN A 137 -18.58 -5.71 12.84
CA GLN A 137 -18.11 -4.35 12.73
C GLN A 137 -18.73 -3.56 13.89
N HIS A 138 -17.92 -2.91 14.72
CA HIS A 138 -18.41 -2.18 15.88
C HIS A 138 -17.77 -0.80 15.99
N ARG A 139 -18.54 0.25 15.68
CA ARG A 139 -18.12 1.66 15.77
C ARG A 139 -16.78 1.93 15.09
N GLU A 140 -16.52 1.27 13.99
CA GLU A 140 -15.35 1.45 13.15
C GLU A 140 -15.76 1.81 11.71
N SER A 141 -14.86 2.44 10.96
CA SER A 141 -15.14 2.72 9.55
C SER A 141 -15.16 1.43 8.73
N ASP A 142 -15.83 1.46 7.58
CA ASP A 142 -15.84 0.32 6.65
C ASP A 142 -14.39 -0.03 6.23
N LEU A 143 -13.52 0.98 6.02
CA LEU A 143 -12.11 0.78 5.71
C LEU A 143 -11.37 0.06 6.84
N ALA A 144 -11.46 0.57 8.08
CA ALA A 144 -10.78 -0.03 9.22
C ALA A 144 -11.25 -1.47 9.48
N PHE A 145 -12.53 -1.75 9.24
CA PHE A 145 -13.08 -3.09 9.34
C PHE A 145 -12.50 -4.03 8.27
N ILE A 146 -12.45 -3.60 7.00
CA ILE A 146 -11.86 -4.37 5.89
C ILE A 146 -10.38 -4.65 6.17
N GLU A 147 -9.60 -3.63 6.56
CA GLU A 147 -8.18 -3.77 6.86
C GLU A 147 -7.93 -4.74 8.02
N ARG A 148 -8.75 -4.66 9.06
CA ARG A 148 -8.66 -5.57 10.20
C ARG A 148 -8.96 -7.01 9.81
N MET A 149 -10.00 -7.23 9.00
CA MET A 149 -10.39 -8.56 8.53
C MET A 149 -9.34 -9.15 7.58
N ALA A 150 -8.82 -8.34 6.65
CA ALA A 150 -7.74 -8.73 5.76
C ALA A 150 -6.47 -9.09 6.53
N ALA A 151 -6.07 -8.28 7.52
CA ALA A 151 -4.89 -8.55 8.34
C ALA A 151 -5.06 -9.80 9.22
N GLU A 152 -6.27 -10.14 9.69
CA GLU A 152 -6.53 -11.40 10.40
C GLU A 152 -6.29 -12.63 9.51
N GLU A 153 -6.69 -12.56 8.24
CA GLU A 153 -6.43 -13.60 7.23
C GLU A 153 -4.97 -13.58 6.72
N GLY A 154 -4.22 -12.52 7.05
CA GLY A 154 -2.86 -12.32 6.55
C GLY A 154 -2.82 -11.74 5.13
N TRP A 155 -3.90 -11.17 4.65
CA TRP A 155 -3.92 -10.53 3.34
C TRP A 155 -3.31 -9.14 3.42
N HIS A 156 -2.55 -8.81 2.39
CA HIS A 156 -2.14 -7.44 2.10
C HIS A 156 -2.91 -6.91 0.91
N TYR A 157 -2.95 -5.59 0.76
CA TYR A 157 -3.48 -4.98 -0.43
C TYR A 157 -2.51 -3.96 -1.01
N ARG A 158 -2.66 -3.71 -2.30
CA ARG A 158 -2.02 -2.65 -3.06
C ARG A 158 -3.00 -2.05 -4.05
N TYR A 159 -2.78 -0.83 -4.45
CA TYR A 159 -3.53 -0.22 -5.53
C TYR A 159 -2.71 -0.34 -6.82
N GLN A 160 -3.31 -0.91 -7.85
CA GLN A 160 -2.73 -0.97 -9.18
C GLN A 160 -3.18 0.26 -9.94
N HIS A 161 -2.25 1.13 -10.32
CA HIS A 161 -2.54 2.23 -11.21
C HIS A 161 -2.72 1.70 -12.64
N GLY A 162 -3.54 2.38 -13.42
CA GLY A 162 -3.72 2.02 -14.83
C GLY A 162 -2.43 2.11 -15.64
N SER A 163 -2.34 1.34 -16.73
CA SER A 163 -1.21 1.42 -17.65
C SER A 163 -1.19 2.77 -18.39
N VAL A 164 -0.02 3.15 -18.90
CA VAL A 164 0.16 4.43 -19.61
C VAL A 164 -0.59 4.47 -20.93
N ASP A 165 -0.79 3.33 -21.59
CA ASP A 165 -1.56 3.15 -22.81
C ASP A 165 -3.08 3.05 -22.57
N GLY A 166 -3.50 2.86 -21.31
CA GLY A 166 -4.90 2.77 -20.92
C GLY A 166 -5.52 1.37 -21.04
N ASP A 167 -4.74 0.36 -21.41
CA ASP A 167 -5.22 -1.02 -21.56
C ASP A 167 -5.58 -1.64 -20.21
N GLU A 168 -4.84 -1.31 -19.15
CA GLU A 168 -5.12 -1.74 -17.78
C GLU A 168 -5.85 -0.65 -16.99
N GLN A 169 -6.96 -1.03 -16.38
CA GLN A 169 -7.73 -0.14 -15.52
C GLN A 169 -7.16 -0.13 -14.10
N PRO A 170 -7.17 1.02 -13.42
CA PRO A 170 -6.75 1.11 -12.04
C PRO A 170 -7.68 0.28 -11.13
N GLY A 171 -7.12 -0.36 -10.09
CA GLY A 171 -7.90 -1.23 -9.21
C GLY A 171 -7.20 -1.60 -7.91
N LEU A 172 -7.98 -2.18 -7.01
CA LEU A 172 -7.53 -2.72 -5.74
C LEU A 172 -7.15 -4.20 -5.93
N VAL A 173 -5.97 -4.58 -5.47
CA VAL A 173 -5.55 -5.99 -5.44
C VAL A 173 -5.34 -6.41 -4.00
N LEU A 174 -6.11 -7.42 -3.54
CA LEU A 174 -5.91 -8.09 -2.26
C LEU A 174 -5.26 -9.45 -2.51
N ALA A 175 -4.22 -9.78 -1.75
CA ALA A 175 -3.50 -11.05 -1.92
C ALA A 175 -3.02 -11.61 -0.58
N ASP A 176 -2.90 -12.93 -0.48
CA ASP A 176 -2.34 -13.64 0.69
C ASP A 176 -0.91 -14.16 0.43
N HIS A 177 -0.32 -13.81 -0.72
CA HIS A 177 1.02 -14.21 -1.13
C HIS A 177 1.62 -13.19 -2.11
N HIS A 178 2.91 -13.35 -2.40
CA HIS A 178 3.63 -12.51 -3.37
C HIS A 178 4.07 -13.28 -4.62
N GLY A 179 3.53 -14.49 -4.85
CA GLY A 179 3.89 -15.35 -5.99
C GLY A 179 3.71 -14.63 -7.32
N ASP A 180 2.50 -14.11 -7.51
CA ASP A 180 2.03 -13.46 -8.74
C ASP A 180 2.20 -11.92 -8.73
N ALA A 181 3.07 -11.40 -7.82
CA ALA A 181 3.45 -10.00 -7.81
C ALA A 181 4.12 -9.60 -9.15
N PRO A 182 3.80 -8.41 -9.69
CA PRO A 182 4.42 -7.93 -10.93
C PRO A 182 5.95 -7.96 -10.84
N ARG A 183 6.59 -8.40 -11.92
CA ARG A 183 8.05 -8.39 -12.04
C ARG A 183 8.48 -7.21 -12.89
N LEU A 184 9.37 -6.40 -12.33
CA LEU A 184 10.01 -5.30 -13.03
C LEU A 184 11.30 -5.79 -13.71
N GLU A 185 11.77 -5.04 -14.70
CA GLU A 185 13.09 -5.24 -15.26
C GLU A 185 14.18 -5.13 -14.18
N PRO A 186 15.32 -5.82 -14.31
CA PRO A 186 16.40 -5.75 -13.35
C PRO A 186 16.82 -4.31 -13.04
N ALA A 187 17.10 -4.04 -11.77
CA ALA A 187 17.50 -2.73 -11.29
C ALA A 187 19.01 -2.70 -11.05
N GLU A 188 19.70 -2.00 -11.93
CA GLU A 188 21.15 -1.82 -11.82
C GLU A 188 21.49 -0.89 -10.64
N TYR A 189 22.40 -1.31 -9.78
CA TYR A 189 22.97 -0.46 -8.73
C TYR A 189 24.12 0.37 -9.27
N ASN A 190 24.03 1.68 -9.13
CA ASN A 190 25.08 2.62 -9.51
C ASN A 190 25.35 3.64 -8.39
N GLY A 191 26.03 3.20 -7.33
CA GLY A 191 26.35 4.04 -6.17
C GLY A 191 27.36 5.17 -6.45
N LYS A 192 28.01 5.17 -7.62
CA LYS A 192 29.00 6.20 -8.01
C LYS A 192 28.37 7.39 -8.73
N ALA A 193 27.16 7.25 -9.23
CA ALA A 193 26.52 8.23 -10.08
C ALA A 193 26.00 9.49 -9.36
N GLY A 194 25.98 9.50 -8.04
CA GLY A 194 25.55 10.66 -7.26
C GLY A 194 24.13 11.16 -7.55
N GLY A 195 23.26 10.33 -8.14
CA GLY A 195 21.91 10.69 -8.54
C GLY A 195 21.81 11.46 -9.87
N SER A 196 22.87 11.59 -10.64
CA SER A 196 22.91 12.41 -11.88
C SER A 196 22.98 11.59 -13.18
N THR A 197 22.74 10.28 -13.15
CA THR A 197 22.71 9.47 -14.39
C THR A 197 21.40 9.67 -15.15
N GLN A 198 21.52 9.82 -16.47
CA GLN A 198 20.36 9.80 -17.38
C GLN A 198 19.72 8.41 -17.50
N GLN A 199 20.46 7.34 -17.14
CA GLN A 199 19.94 5.97 -17.17
C GLN A 199 19.22 5.62 -15.87
N PRO A 200 18.10 4.89 -15.94
CA PRO A 200 17.36 4.42 -14.78
C PRO A 200 18.23 3.49 -13.92
N ALA A 201 18.47 3.84 -12.65
CA ALA A 201 19.33 3.09 -11.74
C ALA A 201 18.91 3.26 -10.27
N VAL A 202 19.42 2.37 -9.42
CA VAL A 202 19.39 2.50 -7.96
C VAL A 202 20.70 3.13 -7.51
N PHE A 203 20.65 4.29 -6.85
CA PHE A 203 21.84 5.04 -6.44
C PHE A 203 22.29 4.76 -5.03
N ARG A 204 21.34 4.45 -4.16
CA ARG A 204 21.57 4.08 -2.76
C ARG A 204 20.82 2.82 -2.44
N PHE A 205 21.45 1.96 -1.67
CA PHE A 205 20.85 0.74 -1.18
C PHE A 205 21.45 0.39 0.18
N ARG A 206 20.62 0.42 1.21
CA ARG A 206 21.00 0.09 2.58
C ARG A 206 20.17 -1.09 3.05
N TYR A 207 20.82 -2.15 3.48
CA TYR A 207 20.19 -3.33 4.04
C TYR A 207 20.32 -3.37 5.56
N GLU A 208 19.27 -3.78 6.24
CA GLU A 208 19.20 -3.85 7.69
C GLU A 208 18.57 -5.17 8.13
N GLU A 209 19.13 -5.75 9.19
CA GLU A 209 18.53 -6.88 9.91
C GLU A 209 18.16 -6.47 11.34
N ARG A 210 17.00 -6.91 11.81
CA ARG A 210 16.49 -6.59 13.15
C ARG A 210 16.04 -7.84 13.87
N VAL A 211 16.35 -7.90 15.16
CA VAL A 211 15.81 -8.93 16.06
C VAL A 211 14.30 -8.72 16.20
N ARG A 212 13.53 -9.79 15.98
CA ARG A 212 12.06 -9.81 16.09
C ARG A 212 11.62 -11.08 16.83
N ALA A 213 10.31 -11.22 17.06
CA ALA A 213 9.77 -12.44 17.65
C ALA A 213 10.28 -13.68 16.91
N ALA A 214 10.78 -14.68 17.65
CA ALA A 214 11.28 -15.94 17.11
C ALA A 214 10.14 -16.94 16.89
N SER A 215 9.08 -16.85 17.70
CA SER A 215 7.93 -17.73 17.61
C SER A 215 6.64 -17.01 18.03
N VAL A 216 5.52 -17.56 17.59
CA VAL A 216 4.18 -17.16 18.00
C VAL A 216 3.44 -18.39 18.49
N ALA A 217 2.77 -18.25 19.63
CA ALA A 217 1.79 -19.22 20.11
C ALA A 217 0.44 -18.51 20.23
N MET A 218 -0.58 -19.04 19.57
CA MET A 218 -1.94 -18.51 19.62
C MET A 218 -2.89 -19.54 20.17
N LYS A 219 -3.74 -19.14 21.12
CA LYS A 219 -4.73 -20.00 21.72
C LYS A 219 -6.12 -19.37 21.62
N ASP A 220 -7.13 -20.21 21.44
CA ASP A 220 -8.53 -19.79 21.54
C ASP A 220 -9.35 -20.84 22.30
N TYR A 221 -10.64 -20.59 22.46
CA TYR A 221 -11.58 -21.45 23.13
C TYR A 221 -12.85 -21.60 22.30
N THR A 222 -13.36 -22.83 22.23
CA THR A 222 -14.68 -23.08 21.66
C THR A 222 -15.55 -23.83 22.66
N PHE A 223 -16.73 -23.33 22.92
CA PHE A 223 -17.69 -23.97 23.81
C PHE A 223 -18.25 -25.28 23.21
N LYS A 224 -18.15 -25.47 21.90
CA LYS A 224 -18.57 -26.69 21.20
C LYS A 224 -17.68 -27.89 21.55
N ASN A 225 -16.42 -27.67 21.93
CA ASN A 225 -15.49 -28.69 22.39
C ASN A 225 -14.55 -28.09 23.45
N PRO A 226 -15.05 -27.92 24.70
CA PRO A 226 -14.32 -27.18 25.72
C PRO A 226 -13.05 -27.89 26.23
N ALA A 227 -12.92 -29.21 26.03
CA ALA A 227 -11.74 -29.98 26.41
C ALA A 227 -10.63 -29.92 25.36
N TYR A 228 -10.91 -29.44 24.15
CA TYR A 228 -9.93 -29.36 23.08
C TYR A 228 -9.01 -28.17 23.27
N ALA A 229 -7.70 -28.42 23.32
CA ALA A 229 -6.71 -27.35 23.37
C ALA A 229 -6.53 -26.73 21.97
N LEU A 230 -7.35 -25.73 21.68
CA LEU A 230 -7.28 -24.98 20.43
C LEU A 230 -6.07 -24.05 20.47
N MET A 231 -4.87 -24.60 20.25
CA MET A 231 -3.59 -23.92 20.34
C MET A 231 -2.72 -24.25 19.12
N HIS A 232 -2.14 -23.22 18.51
CA HIS A 232 -1.23 -23.34 17.39
C HIS A 232 0.05 -22.56 17.66
N GLU A 233 1.16 -23.11 17.20
CA GLU A 233 2.49 -22.52 17.35
C GLU A 233 3.21 -22.50 16.02
N GLN A 234 3.99 -21.45 15.79
CA GLN A 234 4.87 -21.31 14.65
C GLN A 234 6.19 -20.66 15.06
N SER A 235 7.27 -21.16 14.50
CA SER A 235 8.63 -20.65 14.78
C SER A 235 9.33 -20.28 13.50
N ALA A 236 10.07 -19.17 13.52
CA ALA A 236 10.91 -18.75 12.41
C ALA A 236 12.31 -19.37 12.51
N ALA A 237 12.81 -19.88 11.39
CA ALA A 237 14.23 -20.21 11.30
C ALA A 237 15.05 -18.91 11.26
N SER A 238 15.76 -18.60 12.34
CA SER A 238 16.54 -17.39 12.48
C SER A 238 17.89 -17.69 13.10
N ALA A 239 18.98 -17.49 12.33
CA ALA A 239 20.32 -17.82 12.76
C ALA A 239 20.94 -16.76 13.69
N ASN A 240 20.53 -15.49 13.57
CA ASN A 240 21.21 -14.35 14.19
C ASN A 240 20.50 -13.78 15.42
N GLN A 241 19.65 -14.58 16.07
CA GLN A 241 18.92 -14.14 17.27
C GLN A 241 18.63 -15.33 18.18
N ARG A 242 18.23 -15.03 19.43
CA ARG A 242 17.75 -16.04 20.38
C ARG A 242 16.41 -16.60 19.91
N GLN A 243 16.18 -17.87 20.19
CA GLN A 243 14.95 -18.59 19.79
C GLN A 243 13.83 -18.51 20.84
N ASP A 244 14.12 -17.96 22.01
CA ASP A 244 13.18 -17.87 23.15
C ASP A 244 12.31 -16.60 23.14
N TYR A 245 12.39 -15.78 22.08
CA TYR A 245 11.51 -14.60 21.93
C TYR A 245 10.14 -15.01 21.41
N GLN A 246 9.29 -15.54 22.29
CA GLN A 246 7.95 -15.98 21.96
C GLN A 246 6.93 -14.83 22.14
N HIS A 247 6.01 -14.69 21.18
CA HIS A 247 4.81 -13.89 21.28
C HIS A 247 3.61 -14.82 21.54
N PHE A 248 2.94 -14.66 22.69
CA PHE A 248 1.71 -15.38 23.01
C PHE A 248 0.50 -14.47 22.84
N ASP A 249 -0.57 -14.97 22.18
CA ASP A 249 -1.81 -14.22 21.95
C ASP A 249 -3.04 -15.06 22.33
N TYR A 250 -3.96 -14.45 23.08
CA TYR A 250 -5.25 -15.01 23.48
C TYR A 250 -6.27 -13.89 23.69
N PRO A 251 -7.47 -13.98 23.11
CA PRO A 251 -7.96 -15.03 22.21
C PRO A 251 -7.42 -14.89 20.78
N GLY A 252 -7.11 -16.03 20.15
CA GLY A 252 -6.54 -16.10 18.80
C GLY A 252 -7.53 -15.77 17.66
N ARG A 253 -8.82 -15.69 17.97
CA ARG A 253 -9.94 -15.37 17.06
C ARG A 253 -10.20 -16.44 16.00
N PHE A 254 -9.94 -17.69 16.33
CA PHE A 254 -10.27 -18.84 15.50
C PHE A 254 -11.07 -19.87 16.32
N LYS A 255 -11.89 -20.67 15.66
CA LYS A 255 -12.73 -21.67 16.29
C LYS A 255 -12.45 -23.08 15.80
N ALA A 256 -11.54 -23.22 14.83
CA ALA A 256 -11.09 -24.47 14.25
C ALA A 256 -9.62 -24.38 13.82
N ASP A 257 -8.95 -25.54 13.75
CA ASP A 257 -7.54 -25.65 13.34
C ASP A 257 -7.31 -25.15 11.90
N ALA A 258 -8.30 -25.31 11.02
CA ALA A 258 -8.26 -24.83 9.64
C ALA A 258 -8.03 -23.31 9.52
N SER A 259 -8.42 -22.52 10.55
CA SER A 259 -8.10 -21.10 10.66
C SER A 259 -6.94 -20.84 11.61
N GLY A 260 -6.77 -21.67 12.65
CA GLY A 260 -5.80 -21.44 13.72
C GLY A 260 -4.36 -21.43 13.23
N GLN A 261 -3.94 -22.43 12.48
CA GLN A 261 -2.57 -22.48 11.94
C GLN A 261 -2.29 -21.33 10.95
N PRO A 262 -3.14 -21.07 9.92
CA PRO A 262 -2.92 -19.95 9.03
C PRO A 262 -2.87 -18.58 9.75
N PHE A 263 -3.68 -18.38 10.79
CA PHE A 263 -3.66 -17.14 11.56
C PHE A 263 -2.38 -17.01 12.40
N THR A 264 -1.85 -18.11 12.89
CA THR A 264 -0.60 -18.16 13.65
C THR A 264 0.59 -17.86 12.73
N ASP A 265 0.61 -18.47 11.54
CA ASP A 265 1.62 -18.22 10.51
C ASP A 265 1.61 -16.75 10.07
N ALA A 266 0.42 -16.21 9.75
CA ALA A 266 0.25 -14.82 9.36
C ALA A 266 0.68 -13.84 10.47
N LYS A 267 0.44 -14.19 11.74
CA LYS A 267 0.86 -13.37 12.88
C LYS A 267 2.38 -13.34 13.01
N LEU A 268 3.06 -14.48 12.84
CA LEU A 268 4.52 -14.53 12.88
C LEU A 268 5.13 -13.73 11.75
N ASP A 269 4.65 -13.92 10.50
CA ASP A 269 5.10 -13.16 9.33
C ASP A 269 4.93 -11.64 9.55
N ALA A 270 3.77 -11.21 10.07
CA ALA A 270 3.49 -9.80 10.35
C ALA A 270 4.40 -9.20 11.43
N LEU A 271 4.74 -9.97 12.48
CA LEU A 271 5.68 -9.54 13.53
C LEU A 271 7.12 -9.47 13.02
N ARG A 272 7.41 -10.13 11.91
CA ARG A 272 8.73 -10.21 11.28
C ARG A 272 8.82 -9.48 9.94
N ASN A 273 7.79 -8.76 9.52
CA ASN A 273 7.74 -8.08 8.22
C ASN A 273 8.86 -7.04 8.01
N ASP A 274 9.49 -6.58 9.09
CA ASP A 274 10.62 -5.66 9.10
C ASP A 274 11.91 -6.28 9.71
N ALA A 275 11.97 -7.61 9.85
CA ALA A 275 13.17 -8.29 10.36
C ALA A 275 14.36 -8.16 9.41
N SER A 276 14.10 -8.10 8.11
CA SER A 276 15.10 -7.92 7.05
C SER A 276 14.54 -6.91 6.05
N THR A 277 15.09 -5.70 6.00
CA THR A 277 14.59 -4.62 5.14
C THR A 277 15.73 -3.96 4.38
N ALA A 278 15.40 -3.46 3.20
CA ALA A 278 16.26 -2.58 2.43
C ALA A 278 15.58 -1.23 2.22
N HIS A 279 16.37 -0.18 2.17
CA HIS A 279 15.95 1.18 1.83
C HIS A 279 16.86 1.71 0.75
N GLY A 280 16.30 2.35 -0.27
CA GLY A 280 17.09 2.83 -1.39
C GLY A 280 16.53 4.10 -2.02
N GLU A 281 17.32 4.67 -2.92
CA GLU A 281 16.97 5.81 -3.76
C GLU A 281 17.19 5.43 -5.23
N SER A 282 16.30 5.88 -6.10
CA SER A 282 16.31 5.52 -7.53
C SER A 282 15.66 6.64 -8.37
N ASN A 283 15.93 6.65 -9.66
CA ASN A 283 15.20 7.43 -10.66
C ASN A 283 14.30 6.54 -11.55
N ARG A 284 14.05 5.29 -11.17
CA ARG A 284 13.20 4.36 -11.91
C ARG A 284 11.72 4.68 -11.70
N ALA A 285 11.05 5.21 -12.72
CA ALA A 285 9.64 5.56 -12.64
C ALA A 285 8.71 4.34 -12.55
N ASP A 286 9.17 3.17 -13.01
CA ASP A 286 8.43 1.91 -12.99
C ASP A 286 8.37 1.25 -11.60
N PHE A 287 9.14 1.72 -10.61
CA PHE A 287 9.03 1.18 -9.25
C PHE A 287 7.62 1.40 -8.72
N THR A 288 7.02 0.33 -8.20
CA THR A 288 5.66 0.35 -7.65
C THR A 288 5.56 -0.58 -6.45
N CYS A 289 4.75 -0.19 -5.50
CA CYS A 289 4.51 -0.96 -4.30
C CYS A 289 3.89 -2.33 -4.64
N GLY A 290 4.41 -3.40 -4.04
CA GLY A 290 3.97 -4.76 -4.27
C GLY A 290 4.58 -5.43 -5.51
N ALA A 291 5.44 -4.76 -6.27
CA ALA A 291 6.21 -5.38 -7.36
C ALA A 291 7.54 -5.96 -6.87
N LYS A 292 8.09 -6.88 -7.67
CA LYS A 292 9.41 -7.47 -7.46
C LYS A 292 10.43 -6.90 -8.44
N ALA A 293 11.62 -6.57 -7.94
CA ALA A 293 12.75 -6.17 -8.76
C ALA A 293 14.01 -6.95 -8.36
N VAL A 294 14.78 -7.40 -9.34
CA VAL A 294 16.12 -7.97 -9.11
C VAL A 294 17.12 -6.83 -9.00
N LEU A 295 17.79 -6.68 -7.88
CA LEU A 295 18.96 -5.79 -7.79
C LEU A 295 20.17 -6.47 -8.44
N THR A 296 20.90 -5.73 -9.26
CA THR A 296 22.12 -6.19 -9.94
C THR A 296 23.26 -5.20 -9.73
N GLU A 297 24.51 -5.62 -9.98
CA GLU A 297 25.73 -4.81 -9.94
C GLU A 297 26.06 -4.19 -8.57
N HIS A 298 25.44 -4.67 -7.49
CA HIS A 298 25.81 -4.23 -6.14
C HIS A 298 27.15 -4.88 -5.71
N ASP A 299 28.04 -4.11 -5.08
CA ASP A 299 29.36 -4.54 -4.63
C ASP A 299 29.31 -5.77 -3.67
N ASN A 300 28.24 -5.87 -2.88
CA ASN A 300 27.97 -7.07 -2.08
C ASN A 300 27.08 -8.04 -2.86
N PRO A 301 27.61 -9.21 -3.33
CA PRO A 301 26.87 -10.15 -4.14
C PRO A 301 25.63 -10.72 -3.49
N THR A 302 25.55 -10.75 -2.15
CA THR A 302 24.37 -11.29 -1.42
C THR A 302 23.16 -10.40 -1.56
N LEU A 303 23.32 -9.13 -1.95
CA LEU A 303 22.25 -8.17 -2.19
C LEU A 303 21.76 -8.19 -3.64
N ASN A 304 22.51 -8.80 -4.57
CA ASN A 304 22.11 -9.02 -5.97
C ASN A 304 21.09 -10.17 -6.04
N ARG A 305 19.84 -9.86 -5.67
CA ARG A 305 18.75 -10.83 -5.53
C ARG A 305 17.39 -10.15 -5.78
N ASP A 306 16.33 -10.96 -5.79
CA ASP A 306 14.93 -10.49 -5.85
C ASP A 306 14.54 -9.74 -4.56
N TRP A 307 13.94 -8.57 -4.73
CA TRP A 307 13.38 -7.73 -3.68
C TRP A 307 11.91 -7.44 -3.95
N LEU A 308 11.06 -7.53 -2.94
CA LEU A 308 9.69 -7.08 -2.96
C LEU A 308 9.62 -5.62 -2.47
N LEU A 309 9.16 -4.71 -3.30
CA LEU A 309 8.96 -3.31 -2.94
C LEU A 309 7.74 -3.18 -2.01
N THR A 310 7.95 -2.74 -0.78
CA THR A 310 6.89 -2.60 0.24
C THR A 310 6.39 -1.18 0.38
N ALA A 311 7.19 -0.21 -0.04
CA ALA A 311 6.82 1.20 -0.12
C ALA A 311 7.64 1.88 -1.21
N VAL A 312 7.04 2.86 -1.89
CA VAL A 312 7.73 3.76 -2.83
C VAL A 312 7.19 5.17 -2.62
N ILE A 313 8.09 6.15 -2.55
CA ILE A 313 7.76 7.56 -2.49
C ILE A 313 8.34 8.21 -3.74
N HIS A 314 7.47 8.60 -4.64
CA HIS A 314 7.82 9.29 -5.88
C HIS A 314 7.83 10.80 -5.67
N THR A 315 8.84 11.48 -6.16
CA THR A 315 8.93 12.94 -6.12
C THR A 315 9.33 13.46 -7.49
N GLY A 316 8.54 14.36 -8.03
CA GLY A 316 8.81 15.06 -9.28
C GLY A 316 8.74 16.55 -9.10
N LYS A 317 9.60 17.29 -9.81
CA LYS A 317 9.58 18.77 -9.85
C LYS A 317 9.75 19.23 -11.28
N GLN A 318 8.91 20.18 -11.66
CA GLN A 318 8.94 20.84 -12.98
C GLN A 318 8.89 22.37 -12.80
N PRO A 319 9.99 23.01 -12.38
CA PRO A 319 10.03 24.44 -12.09
C PRO A 319 9.64 25.31 -13.28
N GLN A 320 9.83 24.83 -14.50
CA GLN A 320 9.46 25.53 -15.76
C GLN A 320 7.95 25.81 -15.87
N ALA A 321 7.11 25.06 -15.12
CA ALA A 321 5.68 25.37 -15.02
C ALA A 321 5.40 26.74 -14.37
N MET A 322 6.42 27.35 -13.74
CA MET A 322 6.41 28.65 -13.09
C MET A 322 7.52 29.58 -13.65
N GLU A 323 7.77 29.57 -14.97
CA GLU A 323 8.86 30.30 -15.61
C GLU A 323 8.92 31.80 -15.22
N GLU A 324 7.79 32.42 -14.97
CA GLU A 324 7.67 33.83 -14.59
C GLU A 324 8.21 34.16 -13.20
N GLU A 325 8.35 33.16 -12.33
CA GLU A 325 8.87 33.31 -10.97
C GLU A 325 10.34 32.91 -10.85
N GLY A 326 11.05 32.68 -11.97
CA GLY A 326 12.48 32.42 -12.00
C GLY A 326 12.86 30.94 -11.93
N GLY A 327 11.99 30.03 -12.33
CA GLY A 327 12.23 28.58 -12.36
C GLY A 327 13.24 28.16 -13.44
N SER A 328 14.55 28.42 -13.20
CA SER A 328 15.64 27.98 -14.08
C SER A 328 16.19 26.60 -13.73
N GLU A 329 15.69 25.95 -12.69
CA GLU A 329 16.12 24.62 -12.28
C GLU A 329 15.62 23.55 -13.25
N PRO A 330 16.37 22.47 -13.47
CA PRO A 330 15.95 21.39 -14.35
C PRO A 330 14.76 20.62 -13.77
N THR A 331 13.94 20.04 -14.66
CA THR A 331 12.95 19.05 -14.28
C THR A 331 13.66 17.84 -13.66
N THR A 332 13.15 17.37 -12.53
CA THR A 332 13.72 16.23 -11.81
C THR A 332 12.66 15.23 -11.45
N TYR A 333 13.07 13.96 -11.43
CA TYR A 333 12.30 12.86 -10.88
C TYR A 333 13.23 11.94 -10.08
N HIS A 334 12.81 11.56 -8.91
CA HIS A 334 13.46 10.52 -8.11
C HIS A 334 12.43 9.83 -7.22
N ASN A 335 12.79 8.67 -6.70
CA ASN A 335 12.02 8.00 -5.67
C ASN A 335 12.91 7.46 -4.57
N THR A 336 12.31 7.28 -3.40
CA THR A 336 12.84 6.49 -2.31
C THR A 336 11.98 5.26 -2.13
N PHE A 337 12.57 4.14 -1.80
CA PHE A 337 11.82 2.90 -1.65
C PHE A 337 12.24 2.11 -0.42
N SER A 338 11.32 1.28 0.06
CA SER A 338 11.58 0.22 1.04
C SER A 338 11.27 -1.13 0.40
N ALA A 339 12.08 -2.13 0.72
CA ALA A 339 11.91 -3.47 0.20
C ALA A 339 12.24 -4.54 1.24
N VAL A 340 11.71 -5.73 1.02
CA VAL A 340 12.08 -6.93 1.76
C VAL A 340 12.57 -7.99 0.79
N PRO A 341 13.39 -8.97 1.23
CA PRO A 341 13.75 -10.09 0.37
C PRO A 341 12.50 -10.81 -0.16
N ALA A 342 12.43 -11.04 -1.48
CA ALA A 342 11.24 -11.57 -2.13
C ALA A 342 10.92 -13.04 -1.78
N ASP A 343 11.85 -13.75 -1.12
CA ASP A 343 11.67 -15.08 -0.54
C ASP A 343 10.97 -15.05 0.83
N LYS A 344 10.74 -13.86 1.39
CA LYS A 344 10.00 -13.66 2.64
C LYS A 344 8.56 -13.25 2.35
N THR A 345 7.64 -13.76 3.16
CA THR A 345 6.25 -13.35 3.09
C THR A 345 6.05 -12.09 3.94
N TRP A 346 5.69 -11.00 3.27
CA TRP A 346 5.29 -9.78 3.97
C TRP A 346 3.79 -9.80 4.25
N ARG A 347 3.40 -9.44 5.48
CA ARG A 347 1.99 -9.35 5.90
C ARG A 347 1.75 -8.11 6.73
N PRO A 348 0.54 -7.49 6.66
CA PRO A 348 0.20 -6.34 7.49
C PRO A 348 0.11 -6.75 8.96
N LYS A 349 0.42 -5.81 9.84
CA LYS A 349 0.19 -5.99 11.28
C LYS A 349 -1.30 -5.94 11.56
N ARG A 350 -1.79 -6.86 12.41
CA ARG A 350 -3.18 -6.84 12.86
C ARG A 350 -3.45 -5.58 13.69
N THR A 351 -4.54 -4.89 13.38
CA THR A 351 -5.07 -3.80 14.17
C THR A 351 -5.86 -4.33 15.38
N HIS A 352 -5.98 -3.51 16.41
CA HIS A 352 -6.82 -3.87 17.57
C HIS A 352 -8.30 -3.82 17.17
N ARG A 353 -9.05 -4.84 17.61
CA ARG A 353 -10.49 -4.84 17.51
C ARG A 353 -11.05 -3.78 18.47
N PRO A 354 -12.06 -2.99 18.05
CA PRO A 354 -12.76 -2.10 18.96
C PRO A 354 -13.33 -2.88 20.15
N LEU A 355 -13.12 -2.37 21.35
CA LEU A 355 -13.66 -2.96 22.58
C LEU A 355 -15.15 -2.66 22.68
N MET A 356 -15.92 -3.67 23.07
CA MET A 356 -17.34 -3.50 23.44
C MET A 356 -17.42 -3.33 24.95
N ASP A 357 -17.65 -2.09 25.39
CA ASP A 357 -17.79 -1.78 26.81
C ASP A 357 -19.25 -1.93 27.25
N GLY A 358 -19.46 -2.69 28.34
CA GLY A 358 -20.76 -2.87 28.98
C GLY A 358 -21.67 -3.89 28.28
N PRO A 359 -22.87 -4.11 28.84
CA PRO A 359 -23.86 -5.03 28.26
C PRO A 359 -24.41 -4.50 26.95
N GLN A 360 -24.40 -5.33 25.93
CA GLN A 360 -24.99 -5.03 24.62
C GLN A 360 -26.33 -5.74 24.50
N ILE A 361 -27.34 -5.00 24.02
CA ILE A 361 -28.64 -5.57 23.63
C ILE A 361 -28.61 -5.66 22.10
N ALA A 362 -28.75 -6.87 21.58
CA ALA A 362 -28.86 -7.10 20.14
C ALA A 362 -30.28 -6.86 19.64
#